data_ea4c9bc932b3abe0a043b9b9167eac4d
#
_entry.id   ea4c9bc932b3abe0a043b9b9167eac4d
#
_cell.length_a   1.000
_cell.length_b   1.000
_cell.length_c   1.000
_cell.angle_alpha   90.00
_cell.angle_beta   90.00
_cell.angle_gamma   90.00
#
_symmetry.space_group_name_H-M   'P 1'
#
loop_
_entity.id
_entity.type
_entity.pdbx_description
1 polymer ?
#
loop_
_entity_poly.entity_id
_entity_poly.type
_entity_poly.pdbx_seq_one_letter_code
_entity_poly.pdbx_strand_id
1 'polypeptide(L)'
;DMGNDVDDAWALDMLHKYADEGRARILAVMLNKEGVGPCQYVELLNTWYGRPKIAVGRAVKKPNITGGIPCFPDTVAAMKDASGNPLYPHRISRLSDCPDAVTLYRRLLSKQKDHSVTIVSVGFSGNLAALLHSEADQYSPLSGRELVTRKVKGLVVMAGHISDPHYREFNVLSDIPSCQEVFSSWPTDIVVTPFELGQNAQLPAACLREDFGWTEHHPVLDGIKVAWGEYRDYPTWDMTGVLYAVEGCAGYFTLSAPGTITVTPEGCTHYVADSQGRHRYLMSDHNQRKLLVEHMRRMVSRKPKNKN
;
A
#
# COMPACT_ATOMS: atom_id res chain seq x y z
N ASP A 1 -4.37 -1.59 -3.59
CA ASP A 1 -5.27 -2.17 -4.60
C ASP A 1 -4.54 -2.49 -5.92
N MET A 2 -3.37 -3.11 -5.77
CA MET A 2 -2.46 -3.54 -6.84
C MET A 2 -3.17 -3.86 -8.16
N GLY A 3 -2.86 -3.10 -9.20
CA GLY A 3 -3.42 -3.29 -10.52
C GLY A 3 -4.49 -2.27 -10.93
N ASN A 4 -4.80 -1.27 -10.12
CA ASN A 4 -5.56 -0.10 -10.55
C ASN A 4 -4.62 0.99 -11.04
N ASP A 5 -3.56 1.23 -10.30
CA ASP A 5 -2.45 2.11 -10.62
C ASP A 5 -1.12 1.37 -10.35
N VAL A 6 0.02 1.97 -10.65
CA VAL A 6 1.33 1.32 -10.48
C VAL A 6 2.05 1.83 -9.22
N ASP A 7 1.51 2.81 -8.52
CA ASP A 7 2.12 3.34 -7.31
C ASP A 7 2.05 2.37 -6.11
N ASP A 8 1.05 1.49 -6.02
CA ASP A 8 1.09 0.30 -5.14
C ASP A 8 2.39 -0.52 -5.33
N ALA A 9 2.79 -0.71 -6.59
CA ALA A 9 3.99 -1.47 -6.90
C ALA A 9 5.25 -0.72 -6.47
N TRP A 10 5.30 0.60 -6.65
CA TRP A 10 6.38 1.45 -6.14
C TRP A 10 6.43 1.46 -4.62
N ALA A 11 5.30 1.51 -3.96
CA ALA A 11 5.22 1.45 -2.51
C ALA A 11 5.80 0.13 -1.98
N LEU A 12 5.44 -1.00 -2.59
CA LEU A 12 5.98 -2.31 -2.23
C LEU A 12 7.48 -2.43 -2.57
N ASP A 13 7.91 -1.90 -3.72
CA ASP A 13 9.33 -1.81 -4.11
C ASP A 13 10.14 -1.07 -3.04
N MET A 14 9.70 0.11 -2.65
CA MET A 14 10.35 0.92 -1.63
C MET A 14 10.38 0.21 -0.26
N LEU A 15 9.31 -0.50 0.10
CA LEU A 15 9.27 -1.29 1.33
C LEU A 15 10.29 -2.42 1.32
N HIS A 16 10.51 -3.07 0.17
CA HIS A 16 11.56 -4.06 0.00
C HIS A 16 12.96 -3.46 0.15
N LYS A 17 13.19 -2.23 -0.35
CA LYS A 17 14.47 -1.50 -0.15
C LYS A 17 14.71 -1.21 1.33
N TYR A 18 13.69 -0.80 2.08
CA TYR A 18 13.79 -0.66 3.53
C TYR A 18 14.08 -1.99 4.23
N ALA A 19 13.52 -3.08 3.74
CA ALA A 19 13.83 -4.41 4.26
C ALA A 19 15.29 -4.84 3.93
N ASP A 20 15.85 -4.42 2.80
CA ASP A 20 17.28 -4.62 2.47
C ASP A 20 18.19 -3.87 3.43
N GLU A 21 17.76 -2.72 3.94
CA GLU A 21 18.49 -1.94 4.97
C GLU A 21 18.28 -2.48 6.40
N GLY A 22 17.40 -3.46 6.60
CA GLY A 22 17.04 -3.96 7.93
C GLY A 22 16.13 -3.00 8.72
N ARG A 23 15.55 -1.99 8.09
CA ARG A 23 14.67 -0.97 8.70
C ARG A 23 13.20 -1.40 8.73
N ALA A 24 12.83 -2.39 7.93
CA ALA A 24 11.49 -2.97 7.90
C ALA A 24 11.54 -4.49 7.80
N ARG A 25 10.55 -5.15 8.37
CA ARG A 25 10.26 -6.57 8.16
C ARG A 25 8.85 -6.72 7.60
N ILE A 26 8.75 -7.11 6.35
CA ILE A 26 7.48 -7.34 5.68
C ILE A 26 6.89 -8.66 6.20
N LEU A 27 5.74 -8.60 6.85
CA LEU A 27 5.06 -9.80 7.38
C LEU A 27 4.22 -10.47 6.30
N ALA A 28 3.50 -9.69 5.51
CA ALA A 28 2.67 -10.11 4.39
C ALA A 28 2.23 -8.90 3.56
N VAL A 29 1.66 -9.17 2.40
CA VAL A 29 0.95 -8.19 1.57
C VAL A 29 -0.49 -8.67 1.38
N MET A 30 -1.47 -7.83 1.75
CA MET A 30 -2.89 -8.12 1.62
C MET A 30 -3.44 -7.35 0.43
N LEU A 31 -4.07 -8.06 -0.49
CA LEU A 31 -4.75 -7.48 -1.64
C LEU A 31 -6.20 -7.17 -1.30
N ASN A 32 -6.70 -6.06 -1.76
CA ASN A 32 -8.11 -5.68 -1.66
C ASN A 32 -8.78 -5.52 -3.04
N LYS A 33 -8.10 -5.95 -4.10
CA LYS A 33 -8.62 -6.13 -5.46
C LYS A 33 -8.69 -7.62 -5.79
N GLU A 34 -9.73 -8.02 -6.52
CA GLU A 34 -9.90 -9.40 -6.98
C GLU A 34 -8.96 -9.73 -8.15
N GLY A 35 -8.72 -11.01 -8.34
CA GLY A 35 -7.97 -11.56 -9.47
C GLY A 35 -6.71 -12.30 -9.04
N VAL A 36 -6.28 -13.24 -9.87
CA VAL A 36 -5.03 -13.98 -9.66
C VAL A 36 -3.81 -13.14 -10.03
N GLY A 37 -3.92 -12.29 -11.06
CA GLY A 37 -2.83 -11.44 -11.54
C GLY A 37 -2.23 -10.53 -10.47
N PRO A 38 -3.01 -9.78 -9.69
CA PRO A 38 -2.50 -9.03 -8.55
C PRO A 38 -1.72 -9.88 -7.53
N CYS A 39 -2.20 -11.11 -7.24
CA CYS A 39 -1.51 -12.05 -6.35
C CYS A 39 -0.16 -12.50 -6.95
N GLN A 40 -0.14 -12.86 -8.22
CA GLN A 40 1.06 -13.24 -8.96
C GLN A 40 2.07 -12.09 -8.98
N TYR A 41 1.60 -10.87 -9.25
CA TYR A 41 2.46 -9.70 -9.33
C TYR A 41 3.12 -9.37 -7.98
N VAL A 42 2.38 -9.45 -6.89
CA VAL A 42 2.97 -9.27 -5.55
C VAL A 42 3.99 -10.38 -5.26
N GLU A 43 3.70 -11.65 -5.59
CA GLU A 43 4.66 -12.73 -5.38
C GLU A 43 5.90 -12.59 -6.26
N LEU A 44 5.75 -12.22 -7.54
CA LEU A 44 6.91 -12.00 -8.42
C LEU A 44 7.79 -10.84 -7.92
N LEU A 45 7.18 -9.77 -7.41
CA LEU A 45 7.95 -8.66 -6.84
C LEU A 45 8.66 -9.06 -5.55
N ASN A 46 8.00 -9.83 -4.67
CA ASN A 46 8.66 -10.43 -3.51
C ASN A 46 9.85 -11.33 -3.93
N THR A 47 9.66 -12.11 -4.99
CA THR A 47 10.69 -13.02 -5.54
C THR A 47 11.85 -12.24 -6.15
N TRP A 48 11.56 -11.16 -6.86
CA TRP A 48 12.55 -10.22 -7.41
C TRP A 48 13.51 -9.70 -6.33
N TYR A 49 12.99 -9.42 -5.14
CA TYR A 49 13.75 -9.01 -3.97
C TYR A 49 14.33 -10.17 -3.13
N GLY A 50 14.29 -11.40 -3.61
CA GLY A 50 14.80 -12.57 -2.89
C GLY A 50 13.96 -12.99 -1.67
N ARG A 51 12.67 -12.57 -1.62
CA ARG A 51 11.76 -12.85 -0.49
C ARG A 51 10.49 -13.61 -0.91
N PRO A 52 10.61 -14.73 -1.67
CA PRO A 52 9.45 -15.46 -2.19
C PRO A 52 8.54 -16.09 -1.13
N LYS A 53 8.93 -16.04 0.15
CA LYS A 53 8.17 -16.62 1.28
C LYS A 53 7.25 -15.60 1.95
N ILE A 54 7.28 -14.32 1.55
CA ILE A 54 6.32 -13.33 2.06
C ILE A 54 4.93 -13.75 1.60
N ALA A 55 4.03 -13.94 2.55
CA ALA A 55 2.68 -14.39 2.26
C ALA A 55 1.87 -13.30 1.56
N VAL A 56 1.02 -13.72 0.62
CA VAL A 56 0.08 -12.87 -0.10
C VAL A 56 -1.34 -13.27 0.31
N GLY A 57 -2.12 -12.31 0.81
CA GLY A 57 -3.53 -12.52 1.16
C GLY A 57 -4.44 -11.96 0.07
N ARG A 58 -5.46 -12.73 -0.32
CA ARG A 58 -6.46 -12.27 -1.30
C ARG A 58 -7.57 -11.45 -0.64
N ALA A 59 -8.20 -10.60 -1.42
CA ALA A 59 -9.35 -9.81 -0.98
C ALA A 59 -10.48 -10.68 -0.41
N VAL A 60 -11.13 -10.21 0.65
CA VAL A 60 -12.33 -10.86 1.25
C VAL A 60 -13.63 -10.27 0.71
N LYS A 61 -13.60 -9.09 0.13
CA LYS A 61 -14.76 -8.36 -0.39
C LYS A 61 -14.42 -7.80 -1.76
N LYS A 62 -15.38 -7.88 -2.66
CA LYS A 62 -15.30 -7.22 -3.97
C LYS A 62 -15.57 -5.73 -3.81
N PRO A 63 -14.63 -4.86 -4.16
CA PRO A 63 -14.86 -3.41 -4.15
C PRO A 63 -15.82 -3.01 -5.29
N ASN A 64 -16.50 -1.89 -5.12
CA ASN A 64 -17.36 -1.33 -6.15
C ASN A 64 -16.55 -0.44 -7.10
N ILE A 65 -15.72 -1.05 -7.94
CA ILE A 65 -14.91 -0.33 -8.91
C ILE A 65 -15.70 -0.16 -10.21
N THR A 66 -15.97 1.07 -10.57
CA THR A 66 -16.53 1.44 -11.86
C THR A 66 -15.43 2.06 -12.73
N GLY A 67 -15.04 1.35 -13.76
CA GLY A 67 -13.97 1.75 -14.68
C GLY A 67 -12.61 1.16 -14.30
N GLY A 68 -11.79 0.82 -15.28
CA GLY A 68 -10.53 0.16 -15.04
C GLY A 68 -9.43 0.61 -15.99
N ILE A 69 -8.26 0.91 -15.43
CA ILE A 69 -7.01 0.83 -16.15
C ILE A 69 -6.78 -0.66 -16.48
N PRO A 70 -6.24 -1.01 -17.67
CA PRO A 70 -5.88 -2.40 -17.96
C PRO A 70 -5.07 -3.00 -16.81
N CYS A 71 -5.47 -4.19 -16.37
CA CYS A 71 -4.81 -4.85 -15.24
C CYS A 71 -3.38 -5.26 -15.65
N PHE A 72 -2.41 -4.36 -15.46
CA PHE A 72 -1.01 -4.60 -15.80
C PHE A 72 -0.40 -5.84 -15.09
N PRO A 73 -0.84 -6.22 -13.87
CA PRO A 73 -0.29 -7.36 -13.16
C PRO A 73 -0.34 -8.68 -13.95
N ASP A 74 -1.46 -8.96 -14.61
CA ASP A 74 -1.62 -10.19 -15.41
C ASP A 74 -0.63 -10.22 -16.58
N THR A 75 -0.46 -9.09 -17.26
CA THR A 75 0.46 -8.98 -18.41
C THR A 75 1.92 -9.13 -17.95
N VAL A 76 2.33 -8.46 -16.88
CA VAL A 76 3.72 -8.56 -16.38
C VAL A 76 4.01 -9.97 -15.85
N ALA A 77 3.06 -10.59 -15.14
CA ALA A 77 3.23 -11.97 -14.67
C ALA A 77 3.37 -12.98 -15.80
N ALA A 78 2.78 -12.71 -16.96
CA ALA A 78 2.85 -13.58 -18.15
C ALA A 78 4.08 -13.31 -19.05
N MET A 79 4.92 -12.30 -18.74
CA MET A 79 6.10 -11.97 -19.55
C MET A 79 7.10 -13.12 -19.59
N LYS A 80 7.74 -13.28 -20.76
CA LYS A 80 8.76 -14.31 -21.01
C LYS A 80 10.05 -13.67 -21.50
N ASP A 81 11.16 -14.33 -21.18
CA ASP A 81 12.47 -14.00 -21.73
C ASP A 81 12.61 -14.50 -23.19
N ALA A 82 13.72 -14.19 -23.83
CA ALA A 82 14.01 -14.61 -25.21
C ALA A 82 14.03 -16.15 -25.41
N SER A 83 14.21 -16.92 -24.34
CA SER A 83 14.19 -18.40 -24.35
C SER A 83 12.81 -18.98 -24.07
N GLY A 84 11.79 -18.13 -23.82
CA GLY A 84 10.43 -18.56 -23.54
C GLY A 84 10.16 -18.91 -22.07
N ASN A 85 11.12 -18.71 -21.16
CA ASN A 85 10.93 -18.89 -19.72
C ASN A 85 10.23 -17.68 -19.11
N PRO A 86 9.52 -17.84 -17.95
CA PRO A 86 8.97 -16.71 -17.24
C PRO A 86 10.05 -15.67 -16.92
N LEU A 87 9.84 -14.42 -17.36
CA LEU A 87 10.74 -13.30 -17.06
C LEU A 87 10.75 -13.01 -15.55
N TYR A 88 9.60 -13.13 -14.92
CA TYR A 88 9.38 -12.92 -13.49
C TYR A 88 8.80 -14.18 -12.84
N PRO A 89 9.63 -15.08 -12.28
CA PRO A 89 9.15 -16.31 -11.67
C PRO A 89 8.21 -16.07 -10.49
N HIS A 90 7.10 -16.80 -10.47
CA HIS A 90 6.13 -16.84 -9.38
C HIS A 90 5.49 -18.24 -9.32
N ARG A 91 4.88 -18.60 -8.18
CA ARG A 91 4.29 -19.92 -7.92
C ARG A 91 2.77 -19.89 -7.86
N ILE A 92 2.20 -18.74 -7.49
CA ILE A 92 0.75 -18.56 -7.47
C ILE A 92 0.19 -18.75 -8.88
N SER A 93 -0.72 -19.71 -9.04
CA SER A 93 -1.35 -20.05 -10.34
C SER A 93 -2.86 -19.85 -10.32
N ARG A 94 -3.46 -19.82 -9.14
CA ARG A 94 -4.91 -19.65 -8.95
C ARG A 94 -5.17 -18.89 -7.64
N LEU A 95 -6.32 -18.26 -7.56
CA LEU A 95 -6.68 -17.43 -6.38
C LEU A 95 -6.75 -18.23 -5.07
N SER A 96 -7.07 -19.52 -5.14
CA SER A 96 -7.08 -20.42 -3.98
C SER A 96 -5.71 -20.73 -3.40
N ASP A 97 -4.62 -20.41 -4.08
CA ASP A 97 -3.26 -20.54 -3.56
C ASP A 97 -2.96 -19.45 -2.51
N CYS A 98 -3.77 -18.39 -2.48
CA CYS A 98 -3.69 -17.32 -1.49
C CYS A 98 -4.75 -17.50 -0.41
N PRO A 99 -4.39 -17.50 0.88
CA PRO A 99 -5.36 -17.41 1.96
C PRO A 99 -6.14 -16.09 1.84
N ASP A 100 -7.35 -16.04 2.39
CA ASP A 100 -8.04 -14.78 2.54
C ASP A 100 -7.30 -13.83 3.51
N ALA A 101 -7.46 -12.53 3.28
CA ALA A 101 -6.70 -11.51 4.01
C ALA A 101 -7.00 -11.55 5.52
N VAL A 102 -8.24 -11.79 5.94
CA VAL A 102 -8.59 -11.81 7.37
C VAL A 102 -7.93 -12.98 8.08
N THR A 103 -8.03 -14.18 7.52
CA THR A 103 -7.33 -15.37 8.03
C THR A 103 -5.83 -15.12 8.14
N LEU A 104 -5.24 -14.49 7.11
CA LEU A 104 -3.81 -14.19 7.11
C LEU A 104 -3.43 -13.12 8.15
N TYR A 105 -4.21 -12.05 8.29
CA TYR A 105 -4.02 -11.04 9.34
C TYR A 105 -4.05 -11.70 10.72
N ARG A 106 -5.07 -12.46 11.03
CA ARG A 106 -5.23 -13.10 12.34
C ARG A 106 -4.07 -14.03 12.67
N ARG A 107 -3.68 -14.89 11.70
CA ARG A 107 -2.56 -15.82 11.83
C ARG A 107 -1.23 -15.11 12.08
N LEU A 108 -1.00 -13.97 11.46
CA LEU A 108 0.25 -13.23 11.57
C LEU A 108 0.28 -12.35 12.82
N LEU A 109 -0.78 -11.59 13.08
CA LEU A 109 -0.88 -10.70 14.23
C LEU A 109 -0.77 -11.46 15.55
N SER A 110 -1.42 -12.62 15.66
CA SER A 110 -1.36 -13.44 16.89
C SER A 110 0.07 -13.78 17.34
N LYS A 111 1.00 -13.88 16.39
CA LYS A 111 2.40 -14.23 16.62
C LYS A 111 3.33 -13.03 16.91
N GLN A 112 2.83 -11.81 16.78
CA GLN A 112 3.67 -10.62 16.99
C GLN A 112 3.64 -10.18 18.46
N LYS A 113 4.63 -9.39 18.84
CA LYS A 113 4.64 -8.67 20.12
C LYS A 113 3.52 -7.64 20.15
N ASP A 114 3.05 -7.28 21.33
CA ASP A 114 2.04 -6.27 21.48
C ASP A 114 2.55 -4.91 20.94
N HIS A 115 1.69 -4.15 20.28
CA HIS A 115 1.96 -2.85 19.69
C HIS A 115 3.22 -2.78 18.79
N SER A 116 3.49 -3.87 18.04
CA SER A 116 4.71 -3.96 17.22
C SER A 116 4.47 -3.94 15.70
N VAL A 117 3.22 -4.01 15.26
CA VAL A 117 2.87 -4.05 13.84
C VAL A 117 2.30 -2.71 13.39
N THR A 118 2.89 -2.13 12.35
CA THR A 118 2.27 -1.03 11.61
C THR A 118 1.58 -1.61 10.38
N ILE A 119 0.32 -1.25 10.17
CA ILE A 119 -0.40 -1.57 8.93
C ILE A 119 -0.33 -0.34 8.03
N VAL A 120 0.08 -0.54 6.78
CA VAL A 120 0.03 0.48 5.72
C VAL A 120 -1.01 0.04 4.71
N SER A 121 -2.10 0.79 4.62
CA SER A 121 -3.20 0.53 3.69
C SER A 121 -3.18 1.56 2.57
N VAL A 122 -2.99 1.10 1.36
CA VAL A 122 -2.85 1.95 0.17
C VAL A 122 -3.92 1.61 -0.88
N GLY A 123 -5.09 1.22 -0.41
CA GLY A 123 -6.24 0.89 -1.25
C GLY A 123 -7.52 0.82 -0.40
N PHE A 124 -8.45 -0.05 -0.77
CA PHE A 124 -9.80 -0.12 -0.20
C PHE A 124 -9.81 -0.69 1.21
N SER A 125 -10.72 -0.20 2.04
CA SER A 125 -10.79 -0.54 3.47
C SER A 125 -11.45 -1.88 3.79
N GLY A 126 -11.96 -2.63 2.80
CA GLY A 126 -12.76 -3.83 2.99
C GLY A 126 -12.10 -4.93 3.83
N ASN A 127 -10.81 -5.19 3.63
CA ASN A 127 -10.07 -6.17 4.43
C ASN A 127 -9.92 -5.74 5.90
N LEU A 128 -9.73 -4.43 6.15
CA LEU A 128 -9.56 -3.87 7.49
C LEU A 128 -10.89 -3.90 8.26
N ALA A 129 -11.99 -3.51 7.62
CA ALA A 129 -13.31 -3.60 8.21
C ALA A 129 -13.68 -5.07 8.53
N ALA A 130 -13.42 -5.99 7.60
CA ALA A 130 -13.64 -7.42 7.83
C ALA A 130 -12.77 -7.98 8.96
N LEU A 131 -11.54 -7.52 9.10
CA LEU A 131 -10.68 -7.88 10.23
C LEU A 131 -11.28 -7.42 11.56
N LEU A 132 -11.80 -6.19 11.65
CA LEU A 132 -12.43 -5.68 12.88
C LEU A 132 -13.65 -6.52 13.31
N HIS A 133 -14.42 -7.04 12.37
CA HIS A 133 -15.60 -7.87 12.61
C HIS A 133 -15.29 -9.37 12.79
N SER A 134 -14.04 -9.79 12.60
CA SER A 134 -13.69 -11.20 12.72
C SER A 134 -13.78 -11.69 14.17
N GLU A 135 -14.33 -12.89 14.34
CA GLU A 135 -14.46 -13.56 15.64
C GLU A 135 -13.20 -14.34 16.03
N ALA A 136 -13.18 -14.84 17.25
CA ALA A 136 -12.14 -15.77 17.71
C ALA A 136 -12.04 -16.99 16.79
N ASP A 137 -10.83 -17.46 16.55
CA ASP A 137 -10.54 -18.58 15.67
C ASP A 137 -9.37 -19.45 16.18
N GLN A 138 -8.94 -20.41 15.38
CA GLN A 138 -7.80 -21.29 15.68
C GLN A 138 -6.47 -20.56 15.90
N TYR A 139 -6.33 -19.30 15.45
CA TYR A 139 -5.10 -18.52 15.57
C TYR A 139 -5.11 -17.62 16.81
N SER A 140 -6.26 -17.17 17.25
CA SER A 140 -6.40 -16.28 18.40
C SER A 140 -7.79 -16.38 19.05
N PRO A 141 -7.86 -16.46 20.39
CA PRO A 141 -9.11 -16.38 21.13
C PRO A 141 -9.70 -14.96 21.16
N LEU A 142 -8.96 -13.96 20.68
CA LEU A 142 -9.41 -12.57 20.63
C LEU A 142 -10.27 -12.33 19.40
N SER A 143 -11.28 -11.49 19.51
CA SER A 143 -11.96 -10.90 18.35
C SER A 143 -10.95 -10.09 17.50
N GLY A 144 -11.30 -9.78 16.26
CA GLY A 144 -10.43 -8.99 15.38
C GLY A 144 -10.11 -7.61 15.93
N ARG A 145 -11.11 -6.94 16.53
CA ARG A 145 -10.93 -5.64 17.21
C ARG A 145 -9.95 -5.75 18.39
N GLU A 146 -10.08 -6.73 19.26
CA GLU A 146 -9.16 -6.95 20.37
C GLU A 146 -7.76 -7.30 19.90
N LEU A 147 -7.65 -8.12 18.84
CA LEU A 147 -6.37 -8.51 18.26
C LEU A 147 -5.64 -7.29 17.65
N VAL A 148 -6.36 -6.43 16.92
CA VAL A 148 -5.82 -5.16 16.40
C VAL A 148 -5.40 -4.25 17.55
N THR A 149 -6.28 -4.03 18.55
CA THR A 149 -5.97 -3.22 19.72
C THR A 149 -4.67 -3.65 20.40
N ARG A 150 -4.48 -4.95 20.50
CA ARG A 150 -3.32 -5.52 21.21
C ARG A 150 -2.04 -5.52 20.37
N LYS A 151 -2.12 -5.81 19.08
CA LYS A 151 -0.94 -6.10 18.24
C LYS A 151 -0.51 -4.96 17.35
N VAL A 152 -1.44 -4.11 16.94
CA VAL A 152 -1.17 -3.05 15.98
C VAL A 152 -0.73 -1.79 16.71
N LYS A 153 0.41 -1.24 16.30
CA LYS A 153 0.95 0.03 16.78
C LYS A 153 0.17 1.22 16.23
N GLY A 154 -0.23 1.15 14.96
CA GLY A 154 -0.96 2.20 14.26
C GLY A 154 -1.27 1.80 12.82
N LEU A 155 -2.21 2.53 12.23
CA LEU A 155 -2.62 2.41 10.84
C LEU A 155 -2.17 3.67 10.07
N VAL A 156 -1.44 3.45 8.98
CA VAL A 156 -1.18 4.49 7.97
C VAL A 156 -2.07 4.18 6.78
N VAL A 157 -2.86 5.16 6.33
CA VAL A 157 -3.82 4.91 5.24
C VAL A 157 -3.78 6.00 4.18
N MET A 158 -3.60 5.60 2.92
CA MET A 158 -3.81 6.48 1.77
C MET A 158 -5.30 6.53 1.48
N ALA A 159 -5.95 7.63 1.83
CA ALA A 159 -7.37 7.82 1.67
C ALA A 159 -7.77 9.29 1.77
N GLY A 160 -8.76 9.66 0.98
CA GLY A 160 -9.42 10.95 1.08
C GLY A 160 -8.63 12.14 0.56
N HIS A 161 -9.28 13.29 0.63
CA HIS A 161 -8.72 14.59 0.26
C HIS A 161 -9.10 15.60 1.35
N ILE A 162 -8.13 16.18 2.03
CA ILE A 162 -8.40 17.02 3.21
C ILE A 162 -8.59 18.49 2.82
N SER A 163 -7.86 18.96 1.82
CA SER A 163 -7.95 20.38 1.39
C SER A 163 -9.15 20.69 0.50
N ASP A 164 -9.83 19.69 -0.06
CA ASP A 164 -11.10 19.85 -0.80
C ASP A 164 -12.17 18.96 -0.17
N PRO A 165 -13.13 19.53 0.58
CA PRO A 165 -14.16 18.76 1.26
C PRO A 165 -15.22 18.14 0.34
N HIS A 166 -15.19 18.45 -0.94
CA HIS A 166 -16.11 17.91 -1.97
C HIS A 166 -15.44 16.84 -2.84
N TYR A 167 -14.14 16.66 -2.71
CA TYR A 167 -13.42 15.67 -3.49
C TYR A 167 -13.76 14.25 -3.02
N ARG A 168 -14.07 13.39 -3.98
CA ARG A 168 -14.39 11.98 -3.75
C ARG A 168 -13.18 11.13 -4.16
N GLU A 169 -12.31 10.88 -3.21
CA GLU A 169 -11.07 10.15 -3.46
C GLU A 169 -11.37 8.67 -3.78
N PHE A 170 -10.57 8.09 -4.67
CA PHE A 170 -10.85 6.80 -5.29
C PHE A 170 -10.89 5.64 -4.29
N ASN A 171 -9.96 5.56 -3.35
CA ASN A 171 -9.92 4.49 -2.35
C ASN A 171 -11.13 4.54 -1.41
N VAL A 172 -11.55 5.74 -1.05
CA VAL A 172 -12.77 5.96 -0.25
C VAL A 172 -14.01 5.59 -1.05
N LEU A 173 -14.10 6.13 -2.28
CA LEU A 173 -15.27 5.95 -3.15
C LEU A 173 -15.52 4.48 -3.50
N SER A 174 -14.46 3.69 -3.66
CA SER A 174 -14.53 2.30 -4.06
C SER A 174 -15.15 1.38 -2.99
N ASP A 175 -15.11 1.77 -1.71
CA ASP A 175 -15.77 1.04 -0.61
C ASP A 175 -16.11 1.96 0.57
N ILE A 176 -17.05 2.88 0.34
CA ILE A 176 -17.48 3.88 1.34
C ILE A 176 -17.86 3.23 2.68
N PRO A 177 -18.71 2.18 2.75
CA PRO A 177 -19.11 1.61 4.02
C PRO A 177 -17.94 1.06 4.85
N SER A 178 -16.99 0.36 4.19
CA SER A 178 -15.81 -0.16 4.88
C SER A 178 -14.88 0.96 5.34
N CYS A 179 -14.76 2.04 4.54
CA CYS A 179 -13.97 3.20 4.90
C CYS A 179 -14.58 3.92 6.11
N GLN A 180 -15.90 4.13 6.12
CA GLN A 180 -16.65 4.67 7.27
C GLN A 180 -16.43 3.84 8.53
N GLU A 181 -16.52 2.52 8.43
CA GLU A 181 -16.28 1.60 9.55
C GLU A 181 -14.85 1.73 10.08
N VAL A 182 -13.85 1.72 9.22
CA VAL A 182 -12.45 1.85 9.65
C VAL A 182 -12.21 3.19 10.35
N PHE A 183 -12.65 4.30 9.77
CA PHE A 183 -12.43 5.62 10.39
C PHE A 183 -13.20 5.81 11.69
N SER A 184 -14.40 5.24 11.82
CA SER A 184 -15.18 5.37 13.07
C SER A 184 -14.75 4.41 14.17
N SER A 185 -14.20 3.25 13.81
CA SER A 185 -14.10 2.10 14.70
C SER A 185 -12.70 1.55 14.92
N TRP A 186 -11.69 1.99 14.15
CA TRP A 186 -10.32 1.49 14.29
C TRP A 186 -9.75 1.81 15.68
N PRO A 187 -9.23 0.81 16.43
CA PRO A 187 -8.93 0.99 17.84
C PRO A 187 -7.57 1.63 18.14
N THR A 188 -6.69 1.80 17.15
CA THR A 188 -5.38 2.46 17.30
C THR A 188 -5.33 3.77 16.52
N ASP A 189 -4.23 4.51 16.63
CA ASP A 189 -4.07 5.77 15.90
C ASP A 189 -4.09 5.55 14.38
N ILE A 190 -4.69 6.50 13.66
CA ILE A 190 -4.74 6.55 12.19
C ILE A 190 -3.95 7.77 11.71
N VAL A 191 -3.02 7.53 10.79
CA VAL A 191 -2.36 8.62 10.06
C VAL A 191 -2.73 8.50 8.59
N VAL A 192 -3.37 9.55 8.07
CA VAL A 192 -3.81 9.62 6.68
C VAL A 192 -2.74 10.27 5.83
N THR A 193 -2.43 9.65 4.68
CA THR A 193 -1.69 10.27 3.59
C THR A 193 -2.70 10.68 2.52
N PRO A 194 -3.15 11.94 2.52
CA PRO A 194 -4.27 12.35 1.67
C PRO A 194 -3.84 12.44 0.20
N PHE A 195 -4.82 12.38 -0.71
CA PHE A 195 -4.62 12.42 -2.16
C PHE A 195 -3.71 13.57 -2.62
N GLU A 196 -3.96 14.79 -2.15
CA GLU A 196 -3.19 15.98 -2.55
C GLU A 196 -1.71 15.91 -2.17
N LEU A 197 -1.35 15.11 -1.16
CA LEU A 197 0.05 14.93 -0.76
C LEU A 197 0.85 14.22 -1.86
N GLY A 198 0.40 13.07 -2.31
CA GLY A 198 1.07 12.29 -3.36
C GLY A 198 0.91 12.91 -4.75
N GLN A 199 -0.27 13.53 -5.02
CA GLN A 199 -0.52 14.24 -6.27
C GLN A 199 0.47 15.38 -6.51
N ASN A 200 0.85 16.09 -5.45
CA ASN A 200 1.80 17.21 -5.52
C ASN A 200 3.28 16.79 -5.41
N ALA A 201 3.56 15.52 -5.13
CA ALA A 201 4.88 14.94 -5.04
C ALA A 201 5.04 13.87 -6.12
N GLN A 202 5.59 14.24 -7.27
CA GLN A 202 5.68 13.33 -8.42
C GLN A 202 7.10 12.87 -8.67
N LEU A 203 7.28 11.56 -8.90
CA LEU A 203 8.51 10.98 -9.39
C LEU A 203 8.73 11.41 -10.85
N PRO A 204 9.85 12.08 -11.19
CA PRO A 204 10.06 12.54 -12.55
C PRO A 204 10.21 11.38 -13.54
N ALA A 205 9.62 11.50 -14.73
CA ALA A 205 9.81 10.56 -15.83
C ALA A 205 11.30 10.34 -16.20
N ALA A 206 12.15 11.36 -16.03
CA ALA A 206 13.57 11.27 -16.24
C ALA A 206 14.21 10.21 -15.34
N CYS A 207 13.82 10.15 -14.05
CA CYS A 207 14.28 9.10 -13.12
C CYS A 207 13.99 7.70 -13.68
N LEU A 208 12.77 7.49 -14.19
CA LEU A 208 12.34 6.18 -14.70
C LEU A 208 13.09 5.76 -15.98
N ARG A 209 13.62 6.73 -16.74
CA ARG A 209 14.43 6.48 -17.95
C ARG A 209 15.91 6.29 -17.66
N GLU A 210 16.45 7.00 -16.70
CA GLU A 210 17.90 7.23 -16.58
C GLU A 210 18.52 6.47 -15.40
N ASP A 211 17.78 6.31 -14.30
CA ASP A 211 18.38 5.82 -13.04
C ASP A 211 18.38 4.29 -12.91
N PHE A 212 17.84 3.55 -13.89
CA PHE A 212 17.73 2.09 -13.85
C PHE A 212 18.68 1.35 -14.82
N GLY A 213 19.77 2.00 -15.24
CA GLY A 213 20.73 1.42 -16.18
C GLY A 213 21.43 0.14 -15.70
N TRP A 214 21.20 -0.29 -14.47
CA TRP A 214 21.72 -1.53 -13.90
C TRP A 214 20.89 -2.78 -14.28
N THR A 215 19.74 -2.61 -14.91
CA THR A 215 18.86 -3.73 -15.34
C THR A 215 18.14 -3.39 -16.63
N GLU A 216 17.95 -4.39 -17.49
CA GLU A 216 17.13 -4.27 -18.71
C GLU A 216 15.64 -4.33 -18.37
N HIS A 217 15.28 -5.16 -17.40
CA HIS A 217 13.91 -5.39 -16.95
C HIS A 217 13.77 -5.13 -15.46
N HIS A 218 12.72 -4.42 -15.08
CA HIS A 218 12.33 -4.19 -13.70
C HIS A 218 10.81 -4.33 -13.58
N PRO A 219 10.29 -5.14 -12.64
CA PRO A 219 8.85 -5.45 -12.58
C PRO A 219 7.95 -4.21 -12.58
N VAL A 220 8.35 -3.16 -11.85
CA VAL A 220 7.55 -1.93 -11.75
C VAL A 220 7.66 -1.10 -13.02
N LEU A 221 8.85 -0.98 -13.63
CA LEU A 221 9.02 -0.26 -14.89
C LEU A 221 8.27 -0.94 -16.04
N ASP A 222 8.30 -2.27 -16.09
CA ASP A 222 7.54 -3.03 -17.08
C ASP A 222 6.03 -2.88 -16.81
N GLY A 223 5.61 -2.80 -15.54
CA GLY A 223 4.24 -2.47 -15.16
C GLY A 223 3.78 -1.11 -15.69
N ILE A 224 4.63 -0.07 -15.59
CA ILE A 224 4.33 1.26 -16.15
C ILE A 224 4.18 1.21 -17.67
N LYS A 225 5.10 0.52 -18.36
CA LYS A 225 5.02 0.38 -19.81
C LYS A 225 3.75 -0.34 -20.25
N VAL A 226 3.33 -1.37 -19.53
CA VAL A 226 2.08 -2.09 -19.80
C VAL A 226 0.86 -1.22 -19.54
N ALA A 227 0.85 -0.49 -18.41
CA ALA A 227 -0.29 0.31 -18.02
C ALA A 227 -0.47 1.58 -18.88
N TRP A 228 0.63 2.23 -19.25
CA TRP A 228 0.62 3.58 -19.83
C TRP A 228 1.33 3.72 -21.19
N GLY A 229 2.06 2.70 -21.63
CA GLY A 229 2.84 2.73 -22.86
C GLY A 229 4.14 3.53 -22.78
N GLU A 230 4.25 4.50 -21.87
CA GLU A 230 5.41 5.38 -21.72
C GLU A 230 5.70 5.75 -20.26
N TYR A 231 6.90 6.26 -20.01
CA TYR A 231 7.26 6.87 -18.74
C TYR A 231 6.81 8.32 -18.69
N ARG A 232 6.09 8.68 -17.64
CA ARG A 232 5.62 10.02 -17.32
C ARG A 232 5.93 10.36 -15.88
N ASP A 233 5.79 11.63 -15.49
CA ASP A 233 5.83 12.01 -14.08
C ASP A 233 4.73 11.28 -13.34
N TYR A 234 5.10 10.66 -12.22
CA TYR A 234 4.22 9.70 -11.55
C TYR A 234 3.91 10.15 -10.12
N PRO A 235 2.65 10.36 -9.76
CA PRO A 235 2.26 10.66 -8.40
C PRO A 235 2.71 9.58 -7.41
N THR A 236 3.00 9.97 -6.18
CA THR A 236 3.59 9.10 -5.17
C THR A 236 2.64 8.80 -4.02
N TRP A 237 1.34 8.68 -4.31
CA TRP A 237 0.30 8.54 -3.29
C TRP A 237 0.63 7.47 -2.26
N ASP A 238 0.87 6.25 -2.69
CA ASP A 238 1.08 5.07 -1.84
C ASP A 238 2.46 5.05 -1.20
N MET A 239 3.47 5.56 -1.93
CA MET A 239 4.84 5.65 -1.44
C MET A 239 4.96 6.55 -0.21
N THR A 240 4.14 7.61 -0.11
CA THR A 240 4.10 8.51 1.05
C THR A 240 3.73 7.75 2.32
N GLY A 241 2.80 6.80 2.23
CA GLY A 241 2.38 5.95 3.35
C GLY A 241 3.50 5.04 3.85
N VAL A 242 4.20 4.38 2.93
CA VAL A 242 5.35 3.51 3.26
C VAL A 242 6.49 4.34 3.86
N LEU A 243 6.81 5.48 3.27
CA LEU A 243 7.87 6.36 3.77
C LEU A 243 7.58 6.79 5.21
N TYR A 244 6.38 7.29 5.47
CA TYR A 244 6.00 7.70 6.82
C TYR A 244 6.00 6.53 7.81
N ALA A 245 5.51 5.37 7.42
CA ALA A 245 5.49 4.19 8.30
C ALA A 245 6.88 3.75 8.78
N VAL A 246 7.91 3.96 7.96
CA VAL A 246 9.29 3.56 8.27
C VAL A 246 10.11 4.70 8.87
N GLU A 247 9.97 5.93 8.38
CA GLU A 247 10.81 7.07 8.75
C GLU A 247 10.13 8.11 9.64
N GLY A 248 8.80 8.03 9.80
CA GLY A 248 8.04 9.10 10.42
C GLY A 248 8.04 10.35 9.55
N CYS A 249 8.05 11.53 10.18
CA CYS A 249 8.08 12.78 9.42
C CYS A 249 9.44 13.04 8.76
N ALA A 250 10.54 12.75 9.43
CA ALA A 250 11.95 12.80 8.96
C ALA A 250 12.31 14.04 8.10
N GLY A 251 11.61 15.15 8.29
CA GLY A 251 11.80 16.39 7.48
C GLY A 251 11.01 16.41 6.17
N TYR A 252 10.34 15.33 5.80
CA TYR A 252 9.51 15.25 4.57
C TYR A 252 8.08 15.70 4.80
N PHE A 253 7.59 15.52 6.03
CA PHE A 253 6.19 15.72 6.38
C PHE A 253 6.04 16.57 7.63
N THR A 254 4.87 17.18 7.73
CA THR A 254 4.32 17.76 8.95
C THR A 254 3.02 17.04 9.27
N LEU A 255 2.83 16.63 10.53
CA LEU A 255 1.57 16.08 11.02
C LEU A 255 0.59 17.19 11.39
N SER A 256 -0.69 16.99 11.06
CA SER A 256 -1.76 17.82 11.59
C SER A 256 -1.82 17.76 13.13
N ALA A 257 -2.57 18.66 13.75
CA ALA A 257 -3.06 18.46 15.12
C ALA A 257 -3.82 17.12 15.22
N PRO A 258 -4.00 16.54 16.41
CA PRO A 258 -4.95 15.44 16.62
C PRO A 258 -6.36 15.87 16.23
N GLY A 259 -7.14 14.92 15.73
CA GLY A 259 -8.52 15.20 15.32
C GLY A 259 -9.30 13.95 14.98
N THR A 260 -10.44 14.17 14.37
CA THR A 260 -11.32 13.11 13.85
C THR A 260 -11.54 13.33 12.37
N ILE A 261 -11.32 12.30 11.57
CA ILE A 261 -11.67 12.25 10.16
C ILE A 261 -12.94 11.43 10.03
N THR A 262 -13.93 11.97 9.33
CA THR A 262 -15.20 11.29 9.01
C THR A 262 -15.32 11.14 7.50
N VAL A 263 -16.01 10.07 7.09
CA VAL A 263 -16.33 9.78 5.69
C VAL A 263 -17.82 9.98 5.50
N THR A 264 -18.21 10.87 4.56
CA THR A 264 -19.62 11.14 4.28
C THR A 264 -20.28 9.98 3.50
N PRO A 265 -21.61 9.90 3.45
CA PRO A 265 -22.31 8.92 2.61
C PRO A 265 -21.96 9.03 1.12
N GLU A 266 -21.53 10.21 0.66
CA GLU A 266 -21.11 10.49 -0.72
C GLU A 266 -19.65 10.09 -0.99
N GLY A 267 -18.88 9.76 0.05
CA GLY A 267 -17.46 9.38 -0.07
C GLY A 267 -16.49 10.54 0.00
N CYS A 268 -16.87 11.67 0.57
CA CYS A 268 -15.97 12.77 0.90
C CYS A 268 -15.37 12.58 2.31
N THR A 269 -14.21 13.19 2.57
CA THR A 269 -13.55 13.13 3.87
C THR A 269 -13.50 14.50 4.53
N HIS A 270 -13.82 14.56 5.80
CA HIS A 270 -13.80 15.79 6.59
C HIS A 270 -12.94 15.61 7.84
N TYR A 271 -12.03 16.54 8.09
CA TYR A 271 -11.22 16.56 9.29
C TYR A 271 -11.71 17.67 10.24
N VAL A 272 -11.84 17.30 11.51
CA VAL A 272 -12.13 18.26 12.60
C VAL A 272 -11.05 18.08 13.68
N ALA A 273 -10.38 19.19 14.04
CA ALA A 273 -9.39 19.15 15.11
C ALA A 273 -10.06 18.84 16.46
N ASP A 274 -9.48 17.88 17.17
CA ASP A 274 -9.94 17.43 18.48
C ASP A 274 -8.74 16.92 19.28
N SER A 275 -8.44 17.51 20.42
CA SER A 275 -7.30 17.13 21.25
C SER A 275 -7.34 15.68 21.75
N GLN A 276 -8.52 15.07 21.79
CA GLN A 276 -8.74 13.66 22.14
C GLN A 276 -8.86 12.75 20.91
N GLY A 277 -8.85 13.33 19.71
CA GLY A 277 -8.92 12.60 18.45
C GLY A 277 -7.66 11.76 18.20
N ARG A 278 -7.84 10.62 17.54
CA ARG A 278 -6.76 9.68 17.21
C ARG A 278 -6.39 9.68 15.73
N HIS A 279 -6.94 10.59 14.95
CA HIS A 279 -6.62 10.75 13.56
C HIS A 279 -5.72 11.95 13.34
N ARG A 280 -4.76 11.77 12.45
CA ARG A 280 -3.90 12.82 11.93
C ARG A 280 -3.75 12.65 10.43
N TYR A 281 -3.35 13.68 9.73
CA TYR A 281 -2.98 13.59 8.34
C TYR A 281 -1.63 14.25 8.08
N LEU A 282 -0.97 13.83 7.01
CA LEU A 282 0.32 14.36 6.59
C LEU A 282 0.14 15.57 5.67
N MET A 283 1.02 16.52 5.84
CA MET A 283 1.20 17.68 4.97
C MET A 283 2.66 17.79 4.56
N SER A 284 2.92 18.47 3.44
CA SER A 284 4.28 18.85 3.05
C SER A 284 4.28 20.21 2.40
N ASP A 285 5.23 21.05 2.78
CA ASP A 285 5.50 22.30 2.08
C ASP A 285 6.36 22.07 0.82
N HIS A 286 6.68 23.13 0.09
CA HIS A 286 7.45 23.04 -1.14
C HIS A 286 8.85 22.43 -0.94
N ASN A 287 9.55 22.78 0.14
CA ASN A 287 10.90 22.29 0.42
C ASN A 287 10.86 20.83 0.86
N GLN A 288 9.90 20.48 1.71
CA GLN A 288 9.65 19.11 2.13
C GLN A 288 9.34 18.20 0.93
N ARG A 289 8.52 18.66 -0.03
CA ARG A 289 8.23 17.89 -1.26
C ARG A 289 9.47 17.65 -2.12
N LYS A 290 10.36 18.62 -2.25
CA LYS A 290 11.65 18.42 -2.96
C LYS A 290 12.48 17.34 -2.30
N LEU A 291 12.63 17.39 -0.98
CA LEU A 291 13.38 16.38 -0.22
C LEU A 291 12.73 15.00 -0.33
N LEU A 292 11.40 14.95 -0.23
CA LEU A 292 10.58 13.75 -0.39
C LEU A 292 10.84 13.07 -1.74
N VAL A 293 10.67 13.80 -2.84
CA VAL A 293 10.84 13.28 -4.21
C VAL A 293 12.28 12.83 -4.45
N GLU A 294 13.26 13.60 -4.02
CA GLU A 294 14.67 13.25 -4.10
C GLU A 294 14.98 11.95 -3.33
N HIS A 295 14.44 11.80 -2.14
CA HIS A 295 14.60 10.58 -1.36
C HIS A 295 13.94 9.37 -2.03
N MET A 296 12.70 9.51 -2.49
CA MET A 296 11.98 8.44 -3.20
C MET A 296 12.72 8.04 -4.48
N ARG A 297 13.19 9.01 -5.28
CA ARG A 297 14.00 8.74 -6.47
C ARG A 297 15.21 7.87 -6.15
N ARG A 298 15.98 8.21 -5.12
CA ARG A 298 17.14 7.42 -4.69
C ARG A 298 16.76 6.04 -4.19
N MET A 299 15.62 5.93 -3.51
CA MET A 299 15.15 4.63 -2.99
C MET A 299 14.75 3.69 -4.12
N VAL A 300 13.87 4.13 -5.03
CA VAL A 300 13.32 3.24 -6.06
C VAL A 300 14.36 2.86 -7.13
N SER A 301 15.30 3.74 -7.45
CA SER A 301 16.32 3.48 -8.47
C SER A 301 17.50 2.61 -7.98
N ARG A 302 17.60 2.40 -6.67
CA ARG A 302 18.69 1.61 -6.10
C ARG A 302 18.56 0.13 -6.45
N LYS A 303 19.68 -0.48 -6.83
CA LYS A 303 19.76 -1.92 -7.10
C LYS A 303 19.41 -2.74 -5.84
N PRO A 304 18.56 -3.76 -5.93
CA PRO A 304 18.26 -4.66 -4.81
C PRO A 304 19.51 -5.38 -4.30
N LYS A 305 19.57 -5.59 -2.99
CA LYS A 305 20.73 -6.22 -2.35
C LYS A 305 21.03 -7.62 -2.88
N ASN A 306 20.03 -8.40 -3.24
CA ASN A 306 20.17 -9.74 -3.81
C ASN A 306 20.56 -9.76 -5.30
N LYS A 307 20.72 -8.62 -5.94
CA LYS A 307 21.17 -8.47 -7.32
C LYS A 307 22.62 -7.97 -7.43
N ASN A 308 23.30 -7.82 -6.29
CA ASN A 308 24.72 -7.43 -6.22
C ASN A 308 25.63 -8.61 -6.51
#